data_cd5adf9275063607c272a80a6dd4d43f
#
_entry.id   cd5adf9275063607c272a80a6dd4d43f
#
_cell.length_a   1.000
_cell.length_b   1.000
_cell.length_c   1.000
_cell.angle_alpha   90.00
_cell.angle_beta   90.00
_cell.angle_gamma   90.00
#
_symmetry.space_group_name_H-M   'P 1'
#
loop_
_entity.id
_entity.type
_entity.pdbx_description
1 polymer ?
#
loop_
_entity_poly.entity_id
_entity_poly.type
_entity_poly.pdbx_seq_one_letter_code
_entity_poly.pdbx_strand_id
1 'polypeptide(L)'
;MKTLALFLAASLLAAPAAAQTAGELDYAPGSLGYDALVRGDLAKAEIQLRSDRTVDANDPARLLNLGQVLARTGRIAEAADVFRRAKAMEDGELVLADGSAVSSREAARRALRSLPEARFSSR
;
A
#
# COMPACT_ATOMS: atom_id res chain seq x y z
N MET A 1 20.29 7.53 10.62
CA MET A 1 19.54 8.07 9.48
C MET A 1 18.82 7.02 8.62
N LYS A 2 19.30 5.78 8.57
CA LYS A 2 18.64 4.69 7.80
C LYS A 2 17.35 4.16 8.46
N THR A 3 17.12 4.42 9.74
CA THR A 3 15.95 3.94 10.49
C THR A 3 14.71 4.81 10.34
N LEU A 4 14.84 6.09 9.97
CA LEU A 4 13.70 6.99 9.81
C LEU A 4 12.86 6.66 8.56
N ALA A 5 13.49 6.14 7.51
CA ALA A 5 12.79 5.78 6.27
C ALA A 5 11.86 4.57 6.44
N LEU A 6 12.16 3.69 7.39
CA LEU A 6 11.35 2.50 7.66
C LEU A 6 10.02 2.83 8.37
N PHE A 7 10.04 3.86 9.22
CA PHE A 7 8.83 4.27 9.93
C PHE A 7 7.83 5.03 9.06
N LEU A 8 8.32 5.76 8.06
CA LEU A 8 7.44 6.46 7.13
C LEU A 8 6.71 5.51 6.17
N ALA A 9 7.36 4.41 5.81
CA ALA A 9 6.74 3.40 4.94
C ALA A 9 5.60 2.65 5.65
N ALA A 10 5.71 2.44 6.96
CA ALA A 10 4.66 1.77 7.75
C ALA A 10 3.38 2.61 7.89
N SER A 11 3.50 3.92 7.84
CA SER A 11 2.36 4.84 7.96
C SER A 11 1.48 4.90 6.70
N LEU A 12 1.94 4.35 5.58
CA LEU A 12 1.21 4.32 4.31
C LEU A 12 0.40 3.04 4.13
N LEU A 13 0.44 2.10 5.09
CA LEU A 13 -0.38 0.90 5.01
C LEU A 13 -1.85 1.24 5.25
N ALA A 14 -2.70 0.85 4.31
CA ALA A 14 -4.13 0.94 4.50
C ALA A 14 -4.59 -0.05 5.57
N ALA A 15 -5.33 0.43 6.56
CA ALA A 15 -5.86 -0.40 7.62
C ALA A 15 -7.11 -1.18 7.15
N PRO A 16 -7.37 -2.36 7.73
CA PRO A 16 -8.61 -3.08 7.46
C PRO A 16 -9.82 -2.36 8.04
N ALA A 17 -10.99 -2.66 7.51
CA ALA A 17 -12.26 -2.03 7.87
C ALA A 17 -12.58 -2.01 9.37
N ALA A 18 -12.09 -2.99 10.14
CA ALA A 18 -12.29 -3.04 11.59
C ALA A 18 -11.73 -1.83 12.35
N ALA A 19 -10.83 -1.05 11.74
CA ALA A 19 -10.28 0.19 12.30
C ALA A 19 -11.02 1.44 11.80
N GLN A 20 -12.07 1.29 10.99
CA GLN A 20 -12.78 2.37 10.31
C GLN A 20 -14.12 2.67 11.00
N THR A 21 -14.52 3.94 10.99
CA THR A 21 -15.82 4.38 11.49
C THR A 21 -16.91 4.26 10.42
N ALA A 22 -18.17 4.25 10.85
CA ALA A 22 -19.33 4.05 9.97
C ALA A 22 -19.36 5.01 8.77
N GLY A 23 -19.46 4.45 7.57
CA GLY A 23 -19.51 5.20 6.30
C GLY A 23 -18.30 4.98 5.42
N GLU A 24 -17.34 4.19 5.87
CA GLU A 24 -16.12 3.90 5.15
C GLU A 24 -16.15 2.52 4.47
N LEU A 25 -15.20 2.30 3.61
CA LEU A 25 -15.08 1.09 2.81
C LEU A 25 -15.11 -0.17 3.68
N ASP A 26 -16.08 -1.02 3.43
CA ASP A 26 -16.28 -2.27 4.17
C ASP A 26 -15.38 -3.37 3.59
N TYR A 27 -14.15 -3.42 4.08
CA TYR A 27 -13.22 -4.48 3.71
C TYR A 27 -13.39 -5.71 4.61
N ALA A 28 -13.49 -6.88 4.02
CA ALA A 28 -13.46 -8.12 4.78
C ALA A 28 -12.14 -8.24 5.58
N PRO A 29 -12.17 -8.81 6.80
CA PRO A 29 -10.96 -8.99 7.59
C PRO A 29 -9.85 -9.70 6.79
N GLY A 30 -8.66 -9.12 6.79
CA GLY A 30 -7.50 -9.66 6.07
C GLY A 30 -7.45 -9.39 4.57
N SER A 31 -8.47 -8.77 3.99
CA SER A 31 -8.59 -8.55 2.55
C SER A 31 -7.47 -7.72 1.92
N LEU A 32 -6.83 -6.86 2.68
CA LEU A 32 -5.76 -5.98 2.20
C LEU A 32 -4.34 -6.49 2.53
N GLY A 33 -4.22 -7.73 2.97
CA GLY A 33 -2.92 -8.29 3.37
C GLY A 33 -2.28 -7.57 4.57
N TYR A 34 -3.06 -6.79 5.31
CA TYR A 34 -2.58 -5.92 6.38
C TYR A 34 -1.80 -6.67 7.46
N ASP A 35 -2.38 -7.75 7.98
CA ASP A 35 -1.74 -8.53 9.05
C ASP A 35 -0.40 -9.13 8.62
N ALA A 36 -0.33 -9.64 7.40
CA ALA A 36 0.91 -10.18 6.85
C ALA A 36 1.96 -9.08 6.65
N LEU A 37 1.54 -7.90 6.18
CA LEU A 37 2.41 -6.73 6.03
C LEU A 37 2.99 -6.25 7.36
N VAL A 38 2.16 -6.16 8.39
CA VAL A 38 2.58 -5.74 9.74
C VAL A 38 3.58 -6.73 10.34
N ARG A 39 3.35 -8.03 10.11
CA ARG A 39 4.28 -9.08 10.57
C ARG A 39 5.54 -9.20 9.72
N GLY A 40 5.63 -8.50 8.61
CA GLY A 40 6.75 -8.60 7.69
C GLY A 40 6.73 -9.86 6.81
N ASP A 41 5.63 -10.61 6.78
CA ASP A 41 5.46 -11.76 5.90
C ASP A 41 5.04 -11.28 4.51
N LEU A 42 6.02 -10.77 3.77
CA LEU A 42 5.80 -10.12 2.49
C LEU A 42 5.32 -11.08 1.41
N ALA A 43 5.78 -12.31 1.43
CA ALA A 43 5.35 -13.35 0.48
C ALA A 43 3.85 -13.66 0.66
N LYS A 44 3.42 -13.83 1.90
CA LYS A 44 2.00 -14.06 2.21
C LYS A 44 1.15 -12.85 1.88
N ALA A 45 1.62 -11.64 2.20
CA ALA A 45 0.94 -10.40 1.87
C ALA A 45 0.72 -10.27 0.37
N GLU A 46 1.73 -10.56 -0.44
CA GLU A 46 1.62 -10.50 -1.90
C GLU A 46 0.57 -11.49 -2.44
N ILE A 47 0.61 -12.73 -1.95
CA ILE A 47 -0.37 -13.75 -2.36
C ILE A 47 -1.78 -13.30 -2.01
N GLN A 48 -2.01 -12.83 -0.79
CA GLN A 48 -3.32 -12.34 -0.36
C GLN A 48 -3.79 -11.15 -1.20
N LEU A 49 -2.93 -10.17 -1.44
CA LEU A 49 -3.26 -8.98 -2.23
C LEU A 49 -3.57 -9.29 -3.70
N ARG A 50 -2.91 -10.28 -4.28
CA ARG A 50 -3.13 -10.65 -5.68
C ARG A 50 -4.30 -11.60 -5.88
N SER A 51 -4.61 -12.43 -4.89
CA SER A 51 -5.64 -13.48 -5.00
C SER A 51 -7.00 -13.07 -4.44
N ASP A 52 -7.07 -12.00 -3.67
CA ASP A 52 -8.32 -11.55 -3.06
C ASP A 52 -9.30 -11.07 -4.14
N ARG A 53 -10.45 -11.73 -4.19
CA ARG A 53 -11.54 -11.40 -5.12
C ARG A 53 -12.65 -10.58 -4.46
N THR A 54 -12.56 -10.32 -3.17
CA THR A 54 -13.55 -9.53 -2.43
C THR A 54 -13.32 -8.03 -2.57
N VAL A 55 -12.10 -7.64 -2.97
CA VAL A 55 -11.71 -6.26 -3.20
C VAL A 55 -11.38 -6.07 -4.68
N ASP A 56 -11.85 -4.98 -5.26
CA ASP A 56 -11.56 -4.64 -6.66
C ASP A 56 -10.04 -4.60 -6.90
N ALA A 57 -9.62 -5.13 -8.05
CA ALA A 57 -8.19 -5.15 -8.43
C ALA A 57 -7.57 -3.75 -8.55
N ASN A 58 -8.40 -2.74 -8.79
CA ASN A 58 -7.99 -1.34 -8.89
C ASN A 58 -8.31 -0.53 -7.63
N ASP A 59 -8.71 -1.18 -6.55
CA ASP A 59 -8.93 -0.50 -5.28
C ASP A 59 -7.64 0.20 -4.82
N PRO A 60 -7.67 1.50 -4.51
CA PRO A 60 -6.46 2.24 -4.14
C PRO A 60 -5.74 1.69 -2.91
N ALA A 61 -6.47 1.24 -1.90
CA ALA A 61 -5.85 0.66 -0.70
C ALA A 61 -5.11 -0.64 -1.03
N ARG A 62 -5.73 -1.49 -1.83
CA ARG A 62 -5.11 -2.72 -2.33
C ARG A 62 -3.84 -2.43 -3.12
N LEU A 63 -3.91 -1.49 -4.05
CA LEU A 63 -2.75 -1.11 -4.88
C LEU A 63 -1.63 -0.51 -4.03
N LEU A 64 -1.95 0.33 -3.06
CA LEU A 64 -0.97 0.91 -2.16
C LEU A 64 -0.26 -0.16 -1.32
N ASN A 65 -1.02 -1.09 -0.75
CA ASN A 65 -0.43 -2.18 0.03
C ASN A 65 0.41 -3.11 -0.85
N LEU A 66 -0.04 -3.43 -2.06
CA LEU A 66 0.77 -4.20 -3.01
C LEU A 66 2.06 -3.48 -3.40
N GLY A 67 1.98 -2.18 -3.66
CA GLY A 67 3.16 -1.36 -3.93
C GLY A 67 4.16 -1.37 -2.77
N GLN A 68 3.69 -1.35 -1.52
CA GLN A 68 4.55 -1.49 -0.34
C GLN A 68 5.27 -2.84 -0.30
N VAL A 69 4.58 -3.93 -0.60
CA VAL A 69 5.19 -5.26 -0.70
C VAL A 69 6.28 -5.28 -1.76
N LEU A 70 5.98 -4.76 -2.93
CA LEU A 70 6.93 -4.73 -4.06
C LEU A 70 8.17 -3.89 -3.72
N ALA A 71 7.97 -2.71 -3.13
CA ALA A 71 9.06 -1.85 -2.70
C ALA A 71 9.96 -2.52 -1.65
N ARG A 72 9.35 -3.14 -0.66
CA ARG A 72 10.07 -3.83 0.44
C ARG A 72 10.79 -5.11 -0.03
N THR A 73 10.36 -5.70 -1.13
CA THR A 73 11.03 -6.85 -1.77
C THR A 73 12.02 -6.45 -2.87
N GLY A 74 12.29 -5.16 -3.02
CA GLY A 74 13.28 -4.64 -3.99
C GLY A 74 12.78 -4.50 -5.43
N ARG A 75 11.51 -4.79 -5.68
CA ARG A 75 10.89 -4.64 -7.01
C ARG A 75 10.39 -3.21 -7.23
N ILE A 76 11.33 -2.29 -7.30
CA ILE A 76 11.05 -0.85 -7.26
C ILE A 76 10.29 -0.36 -8.49
N ALA A 77 10.64 -0.83 -9.68
CA ALA A 77 9.93 -0.44 -10.91
C ALA A 77 8.47 -0.90 -10.91
N GLU A 78 8.21 -2.13 -10.47
CA GLU A 78 6.85 -2.64 -10.31
C GLU A 78 6.07 -1.87 -9.23
N ALA A 79 6.72 -1.56 -8.11
CA ALA A 79 6.12 -0.73 -7.06
C ALA A 79 5.72 0.64 -7.60
N ALA A 80 6.58 1.29 -8.37
CA ALA A 80 6.27 2.57 -9.00
C ALA A 80 5.06 2.48 -9.93
N ASP A 81 4.96 1.44 -10.73
CA ASP A 81 3.83 1.24 -11.64
C ASP A 81 2.52 1.06 -10.88
N VAL A 82 2.53 0.27 -9.81
CA VAL A 82 1.36 0.04 -8.96
C VAL A 82 0.94 1.33 -8.25
N PHE A 83 1.88 2.10 -7.73
CA PHE A 83 1.58 3.39 -7.10
C PHE A 83 1.03 4.42 -8.10
N ARG A 84 1.53 4.44 -9.34
CA ARG A 84 0.97 5.29 -10.40
C ARG A 84 -0.47 4.91 -10.73
N ARG A 85 -0.78 3.62 -10.76
CA ARG A 85 -2.15 3.14 -10.93
C ARG A 85 -3.04 3.61 -9.79
N ALA A 86 -2.60 3.47 -8.54
CA ALA A 86 -3.34 3.96 -7.38
C ALA A 86 -3.60 5.47 -7.47
N LYS A 87 -2.61 6.24 -7.88
CA LYS A 87 -2.72 7.69 -8.07
C LYS A 87 -3.71 8.07 -9.17
N ALA A 88 -3.85 7.24 -10.19
CA ALA A 88 -4.76 7.48 -11.32
C ALA A 88 -6.21 7.11 -11.03
N MET A 89 -6.46 6.31 -9.99
CA MET A 89 -7.82 5.94 -9.59
C MET A 89 -8.58 7.13 -9.02
N GLU A 90 -9.89 6.98 -8.92
CA GLU A 90 -10.73 7.94 -8.22
C GLU A 90 -10.20 8.16 -6.81
N ASP A 91 -10.11 9.44 -6.42
CA ASP A 91 -9.57 9.79 -5.10
C ASP A 91 -10.59 9.45 -4.01
N GLY A 92 -10.12 8.78 -2.99
CA GLY A 92 -10.92 8.37 -1.85
C GLY A 92 -10.16 8.57 -0.54
N GLU A 93 -10.89 8.53 0.55
CA GLU A 93 -10.29 8.60 1.87
C GLU A 93 -9.79 7.23 2.31
N LEU A 94 -8.58 7.18 2.82
CA LEU A 94 -7.97 6.00 3.43
C LEU A 94 -7.67 6.27 4.90
N VAL A 95 -7.90 5.26 5.72
CA VAL A 95 -7.46 5.27 7.11
C VAL A 95 -6.13 4.53 7.20
N LEU A 96 -5.11 5.21 7.67
CA LEU A 96 -3.78 4.63 7.87
C LEU A 96 -3.69 3.82 9.17
N ALA A 97 -2.63 3.06 9.32
CA ALA A 97 -2.40 2.21 10.50
C ALA A 97 -2.38 3.01 11.83
N ASP A 98 -2.00 4.29 11.78
CA ASP A 98 -1.99 5.19 12.94
C ASP A 98 -3.36 5.84 13.24
N GLY A 99 -4.40 5.49 12.47
CA GLY A 99 -5.76 6.04 12.58
C GLY A 99 -5.98 7.37 11.87
N SER A 100 -4.95 7.95 11.25
CA SER A 100 -5.10 9.17 10.48
C SER A 100 -5.77 8.92 9.13
N ALA A 101 -6.51 9.90 8.65
CA ALA A 101 -7.11 9.87 7.32
C ALA A 101 -6.23 10.59 6.30
N VAL A 102 -6.16 10.04 5.11
CA VAL A 102 -5.43 10.63 3.99
C VAL A 102 -6.13 10.32 2.68
N SER A 103 -6.05 11.21 1.71
CA SER A 103 -6.51 10.93 0.36
C SER A 103 -5.66 9.81 -0.28
N SER A 104 -6.30 8.89 -0.98
CA SER A 104 -5.61 7.78 -1.65
C SER A 104 -4.59 8.30 -2.67
N ARG A 105 -4.93 9.37 -3.35
CA ARG A 105 -4.02 10.02 -4.31
C ARG A 105 -2.80 10.65 -3.63
N GLU A 106 -2.98 11.29 -2.49
CA GLU A 106 -1.87 11.83 -1.72
C GLU A 106 -0.98 10.70 -1.15
N ALA A 107 -1.58 9.63 -0.66
CA ALA A 107 -0.85 8.46 -0.21
C ALA A 107 0.02 7.87 -1.35
N ALA A 108 -0.54 7.75 -2.56
CA ALA A 108 0.21 7.29 -3.73
C ALA A 108 1.36 8.22 -4.11
N ARG A 109 1.14 9.53 -4.05
CA ARG A 109 2.22 10.53 -4.29
C ARG A 109 3.35 10.39 -3.27
N ARG A 110 3.01 10.26 -2.00
CA ARG A 110 4.01 10.07 -0.92
C ARG A 110 4.79 8.77 -1.15
N ALA A 111 4.10 7.70 -1.47
CA ALA A 111 4.72 6.41 -1.75
C ALA A 111 5.71 6.49 -2.93
N LEU A 112 5.32 7.14 -4.01
CA LEU A 112 6.20 7.37 -5.16
C LEU A 112 7.46 8.16 -4.79
N ARG A 113 7.30 9.22 -4.00
CA ARG A 113 8.44 10.04 -3.54
C ARG A 113 9.38 9.28 -2.59
N SER A 114 8.86 8.30 -1.88
CA SER A 114 9.65 7.51 -0.92
C SER A 114 10.42 6.35 -1.57
N LEU A 115 10.14 6.02 -2.82
CA LEU A 115 10.86 4.97 -3.51
C LEU A 115 12.33 5.35 -3.72
N PRO A 116 13.27 4.41 -3.49
CA PRO A 116 14.65 4.65 -3.88
C PRO A 116 14.72 4.85 -5.40
N GLU A 117 15.64 5.70 -5.84
CA GLU A 117 15.87 5.85 -7.27
C GLU A 117 16.20 4.50 -7.89
N ALA A 118 15.39 4.10 -8.86
CA ALA A 118 15.71 2.93 -9.66
C ALA A 118 17.00 3.25 -10.40
N ARG A 119 18.10 2.69 -9.94
CA ARG A 119 19.33 2.70 -10.72
C ARG A 119 19.07 1.83 -11.94
N PHE A 120 18.62 2.45 -13.00
CA PHE A 120 18.68 1.85 -14.31
C PHE A 120 20.17 1.70 -14.62
N SER A 121 20.73 0.54 -14.33
CA SER A 121 22.00 0.21 -14.93
C SER A 121 21.72 0.07 -16.42
N SER A 122 21.94 1.14 -17.15
CA SER A 122 22.05 1.07 -18.60
C SER A 122 23.24 0.18 -18.92
N ARG A 123 22.97 -1.01 -19.31
CA ARG A 123 23.91 -1.80 -20.08
C ARG A 123 23.50 -1.78 -21.52
#